data_b213e21b92bd96137ea19cb03274e19f
#
_entry.id   b213e21b92bd96137ea19cb03274e19f
#
_cell.length_a   1.000
_cell.length_b   1.000
_cell.length_c   1.000
_cell.angle_alpha   90.00
_cell.angle_beta   90.00
_cell.angle_gamma   90.00
#
_symmetry.space_group_name_H-M   'P 1'
#
loop_
_entity.id
_entity.type
_entity.pdbx_description
1 polymer ?
#
loop_
_entity_poly.entity_id
_entity_poly.type
_entity_poly.pdbx_seq_one_letter_code
_entity_poly.pdbx_strand_id
1 'polypeptide(L)'
;MADGAFKERFAALIQTRGLTQKELARKTNLTEGAVSHYLKGDREPKGAVLLSIANALDTSTDYLSGKTDEIKPAGADEDLELAFKLVARNAPNMSAEDRERFVRILYGGR
;
A
#
# COMPACT_ATOMS: atom_id res chain seq x y z
N MET A 1 -2.59 -12.35 19.31
CA MET A 1 -3.93 -12.65 18.86
C MET A 1 -4.31 -11.76 17.70
N ALA A 2 -4.97 -12.34 16.71
CA ALA A 2 -5.33 -11.61 15.52
C ALA A 2 -6.34 -10.50 15.80
N ASP A 3 -7.12 -10.65 16.86
CA ASP A 3 -8.15 -9.68 17.21
C ASP A 3 -7.52 -8.37 17.68
N GLY A 4 -7.65 -7.35 16.92
CA GLY A 4 -7.08 -6.05 17.24
C GLY A 4 -5.86 -5.68 16.41
N ALA A 5 -5.19 -6.65 15.80
CA ALA A 5 -4.03 -6.37 14.98
C ALA A 5 -4.40 -5.44 13.81
N PHE A 6 -5.51 -5.70 13.15
CA PHE A 6 -5.96 -4.85 12.06
C PHE A 6 -6.21 -3.42 12.52
N LYS A 7 -6.98 -3.27 13.58
CA LYS A 7 -7.34 -1.95 14.09
C LYS A 7 -6.11 -1.10 14.39
N GLU A 8 -5.17 -1.65 15.12
CA GLU A 8 -3.96 -0.93 15.51
C GLU A 8 -3.08 -0.60 14.33
N ARG A 9 -2.85 -1.58 13.45
CA ARG A 9 -2.00 -1.39 12.28
C ARG A 9 -2.62 -0.46 11.26
N PHE A 10 -3.94 -0.55 11.09
CA PHE A 10 -4.69 0.33 10.20
C PHE A 10 -4.58 1.78 10.65
N ALA A 11 -4.84 2.05 11.92
CA ALA A 11 -4.74 3.39 12.48
C ALA A 11 -3.32 3.95 12.37
N ALA A 12 -2.33 3.15 12.69
CA ALA A 12 -0.93 3.56 12.62
C ALA A 12 -0.52 3.90 11.19
N LEU A 13 -0.93 3.10 10.20
CA LEU A 13 -0.59 3.34 8.82
C LEU A 13 -1.29 4.58 8.24
N ILE A 14 -2.55 4.79 8.59
CA ILE A 14 -3.26 6.00 8.17
C ILE A 14 -2.50 7.23 8.63
N GLN A 15 -2.07 7.23 9.87
CA GLN A 15 -1.30 8.33 10.45
C GLN A 15 0.07 8.48 9.80
N THR A 16 0.78 7.37 9.64
CA THR A 16 2.10 7.35 9.03
C THR A 16 2.07 7.83 7.58
N ARG A 17 1.03 7.46 6.82
CA ARG A 17 0.87 7.86 5.42
C ARG A 17 0.27 9.26 5.28
N GLY A 18 -0.15 9.87 6.40
CA GLY A 18 -0.74 11.20 6.37
C GLY A 18 -2.08 11.29 5.66
N LEU A 19 -2.87 10.23 5.73
CA LEU A 19 -4.18 10.18 5.08
C LEU A 19 -5.28 10.55 6.05
N THR A 20 -6.34 11.20 5.53
CA THR A 20 -7.57 11.41 6.28
C THR A 20 -8.51 10.24 6.01
N GLN A 21 -9.54 10.08 6.85
CA GLN A 21 -10.57 9.08 6.60
C GLN A 21 -11.26 9.30 5.26
N LYS A 22 -11.50 10.56 4.91
CA LYS A 22 -12.11 10.92 3.64
C LYS A 22 -11.25 10.52 2.46
N GLU A 23 -9.95 10.80 2.53
CA GLU A 23 -9.02 10.45 1.47
C GLU A 23 -8.93 8.93 1.29
N LEU A 24 -8.86 8.21 2.39
CA LEU A 24 -8.79 6.75 2.35
C LEU A 24 -10.07 6.17 1.77
N ALA A 25 -11.23 6.69 2.20
CA ALA A 25 -12.51 6.25 1.67
C ALA A 25 -12.58 6.42 0.15
N ARG A 26 -12.09 7.54 -0.34
CA ARG A 26 -12.08 7.81 -1.78
C ARG A 26 -11.13 6.87 -2.51
N LYS A 27 -9.95 6.62 -1.97
CA LYS A 27 -8.96 5.75 -2.59
C LYS A 27 -9.41 4.29 -2.64
N THR A 28 -10.18 3.87 -1.67
CA THR A 28 -10.65 2.49 -1.56
C THR A 28 -12.06 2.28 -2.09
N ASN A 29 -12.71 3.35 -2.53
CA ASN A 29 -14.10 3.34 -2.95
C ASN A 29 -15.04 2.87 -1.85
N LEU A 30 -14.72 3.21 -0.62
CA LEU A 30 -15.54 2.95 0.56
C LEU A 30 -16.18 4.23 1.05
N THR A 31 -17.15 4.10 1.95
CA THR A 31 -17.71 5.26 2.62
C THR A 31 -16.85 5.68 3.80
N GLU A 32 -16.93 6.93 4.21
CA GLU A 32 -16.24 7.39 5.42
C GLU A 32 -16.75 6.64 6.65
N GLY A 33 -18.05 6.32 6.67
CA GLY A 33 -18.64 5.54 7.75
C GLY A 33 -18.00 4.16 7.88
N ALA A 34 -17.75 3.50 6.75
CA ALA A 34 -17.09 2.19 6.76
C ALA A 34 -15.67 2.31 7.32
N VAL A 35 -14.91 3.32 6.86
CA VAL A 35 -13.56 3.56 7.36
C VAL A 35 -13.60 3.82 8.87
N SER A 36 -14.57 4.59 9.33
CA SER A 36 -14.74 4.90 10.75
C SER A 36 -14.98 3.63 11.57
N HIS A 37 -15.82 2.72 11.09
CA HIS A 37 -16.07 1.44 11.77
C HIS A 37 -14.82 0.59 11.85
N TYR A 38 -14.03 0.56 10.78
CA TYR A 38 -12.77 -0.18 10.80
C TYR A 38 -11.78 0.42 11.80
N LEU A 39 -11.74 1.74 11.92
CA LEU A 39 -10.87 2.42 12.89
C LEU A 39 -11.30 2.15 14.33
N LYS A 40 -12.60 2.07 14.57
CA LYS A 40 -13.13 1.76 15.89
C LYS A 40 -12.98 0.29 16.28
N GLY A 41 -12.79 -0.57 15.29
CA GLY A 41 -12.71 -2.01 15.52
C GLY A 41 -14.06 -2.70 15.54
N ASP A 42 -15.14 -2.00 15.20
CA ASP A 42 -16.49 -2.58 15.14
C ASP A 42 -16.62 -3.58 14.02
N ARG A 43 -15.87 -3.39 12.96
CA ARG A 43 -15.86 -4.25 11.80
C ARG A 43 -14.44 -4.49 11.33
N GLU A 44 -14.23 -5.61 10.70
CA GLU A 44 -12.96 -5.97 10.11
C GLU A 44 -13.17 -6.26 8.63
N PRO A 45 -12.42 -5.60 7.73
CA PRO A 45 -12.59 -5.84 6.30
C PRO A 45 -12.04 -7.21 5.91
N LYS A 46 -12.61 -7.80 4.88
CA LYS A 46 -12.20 -9.11 4.37
C LYS A 46 -12.15 -9.09 2.85
N GLY A 47 -11.45 -10.05 2.29
CA GLY A 47 -11.40 -10.25 0.85
C GLY A 47 -10.92 -9.04 0.09
N ALA A 48 -11.67 -8.67 -0.96
CA ALA A 48 -11.31 -7.57 -1.84
C ALA A 48 -11.23 -6.23 -1.12
N VAL A 49 -12.05 -6.02 -0.08
CA VAL A 49 -12.02 -4.78 0.68
C VAL A 49 -10.69 -4.65 1.42
N LEU A 50 -10.24 -5.72 2.07
CA LEU A 50 -8.97 -5.72 2.78
C LEU A 50 -7.81 -5.48 1.81
N LEU A 51 -7.86 -6.10 0.64
CA LEU A 51 -6.84 -5.90 -0.39
C LEU A 51 -6.81 -4.43 -0.86
N SER A 52 -7.97 -3.85 -1.07
CA SER A 52 -8.08 -2.45 -1.48
C SER A 52 -7.47 -1.50 -0.45
N ILE A 53 -7.73 -1.77 0.83
CA ILE A 53 -7.17 -0.98 1.92
C ILE A 53 -5.65 -1.14 1.96
N ALA A 54 -5.16 -2.38 1.84
CA ALA A 54 -3.72 -2.63 1.84
C ALA A 54 -3.02 -1.89 0.70
N ASN A 55 -3.60 -1.92 -0.49
CA ASN A 55 -3.05 -1.21 -1.63
C ASN A 55 -3.03 0.30 -1.41
N ALA A 56 -4.09 0.85 -0.84
CA ALA A 56 -4.17 2.28 -0.57
C ALA A 56 -3.15 2.73 0.47
N LEU A 57 -2.82 1.86 1.41
CA LEU A 57 -1.85 2.14 2.46
C LEU A 57 -0.44 1.68 2.12
N ASP A 58 -0.25 1.14 0.93
CA ASP A 58 1.05 0.66 0.45
C ASP A 58 1.62 -0.42 1.38
N THR A 59 0.80 -1.40 1.69
CA THR A 59 1.16 -2.52 2.54
C THR A 59 0.52 -3.80 2.03
N SER A 60 0.66 -4.89 2.76
CA SER A 60 0.07 -6.19 2.43
C SER A 60 -1.13 -6.49 3.30
N THR A 61 -2.02 -7.35 2.80
CA THR A 61 -3.12 -7.87 3.62
C THR A 61 -2.60 -8.66 4.80
N ASP A 62 -1.47 -9.35 4.63
CA ASP A 62 -0.85 -10.12 5.70
C ASP A 62 -0.38 -9.23 6.85
N TYR A 63 0.18 -8.07 6.54
CA TYR A 63 0.59 -7.13 7.58
C TYR A 63 -0.62 -6.63 8.35
N LEU A 64 -1.67 -6.22 7.65
CA LEU A 64 -2.88 -5.72 8.30
C LEU A 64 -3.59 -6.80 9.13
N SER A 65 -3.49 -8.05 8.69
CA SER A 65 -4.11 -9.18 9.43
C SER A 65 -3.25 -9.69 10.58
N GLY A 66 -2.03 -9.19 10.72
CA GLY A 66 -1.15 -9.63 11.79
C GLY A 66 -0.37 -10.91 11.48
N LYS A 67 -0.38 -11.36 10.24
CA LYS A 67 0.33 -12.58 9.84
C LYS A 67 1.80 -12.37 9.61
N THR A 68 2.21 -11.15 9.37
CA THR A 68 3.62 -10.78 9.19
C THR A 68 3.88 -9.43 9.82
N ASP A 69 5.14 -9.18 10.19
CA ASP A 69 5.56 -7.88 10.70
C ASP A 69 6.17 -7.00 9.59
N GLU A 70 6.22 -7.51 8.37
CA GLU A 70 6.72 -6.75 7.24
C GLU A 70 5.65 -5.81 6.70
N ILE A 71 5.91 -4.52 6.75
CA ILE A 71 4.96 -3.50 6.33
C ILE A 71 4.80 -3.45 4.81
N LYS A 72 5.86 -3.71 4.07
CA LYS A 72 5.86 -3.60 2.62
C LYS A 72 4.99 -4.65 1.95
N PRO A 73 4.38 -4.32 0.80
CA PRO A 73 3.61 -5.30 0.04
C PRO A 73 4.46 -6.50 -0.33
N ALA A 74 3.85 -7.69 -0.32
CA ALA A 74 4.54 -8.93 -0.67
C ALA A 74 5.08 -8.84 -2.10
N GLY A 75 6.35 -9.18 -2.28
CA GLY A 75 6.98 -9.19 -3.59
C GLY A 75 7.38 -7.84 -4.14
N ALA A 76 7.03 -6.75 -3.45
CA ALA A 76 7.32 -5.41 -3.94
C ALA A 76 8.82 -5.17 -4.14
N ASP A 77 9.63 -5.63 -3.22
CA ASP A 77 11.08 -5.45 -3.30
C ASP A 77 11.68 -6.24 -4.45
N GLU A 78 11.19 -7.46 -4.69
CA GLU A 78 11.65 -8.29 -5.79
C GLU A 78 11.29 -7.69 -7.14
N ASP A 79 10.08 -7.20 -7.29
CA ASP A 79 9.62 -6.57 -8.51
C ASP A 79 10.41 -5.30 -8.82
N LEU A 80 10.65 -4.50 -7.79
CA LEU A 80 11.44 -3.27 -7.92
C LEU A 80 12.87 -3.59 -8.30
N GLU A 81 13.47 -4.58 -7.66
CA GLU A 81 14.84 -4.97 -7.96
C GLU A 81 14.99 -5.44 -9.40
N LEU A 82 14.04 -6.25 -9.88
CA LEU A 82 14.03 -6.69 -11.27
C LEU A 82 13.89 -5.51 -12.22
N ALA A 83 13.00 -4.57 -11.90
CA ALA A 83 12.82 -3.38 -12.72
C ALA A 83 14.09 -2.53 -12.78
N PHE A 84 14.79 -2.37 -11.66
CA PHE A 84 16.05 -1.65 -11.63
C PHE A 84 17.13 -2.34 -12.47
N LYS A 85 17.19 -3.67 -12.41
CA LYS A 85 18.14 -4.43 -13.21
C LYS A 85 17.90 -4.23 -14.71
N LEU A 86 16.62 -4.23 -15.10
CA LEU A 86 16.26 -3.99 -16.51
C LEU A 86 16.63 -2.59 -16.96
N VAL A 87 16.39 -1.59 -16.13
CA VAL A 87 16.76 -0.21 -16.40
C VAL A 87 18.28 -0.08 -16.50
N ALA A 88 19.01 -0.67 -15.57
CA ALA A 88 20.46 -0.61 -15.56
C ALA A 88 21.06 -1.26 -16.81
N ARG A 89 20.49 -2.38 -17.25
CA ARG A 89 20.94 -3.08 -18.46
C ARG A 89 20.78 -2.22 -19.70
N ASN A 90 19.68 -1.46 -19.77
CA ASN A 90 19.36 -0.65 -20.93
C ASN A 90 19.79 0.81 -20.78
N ALA A 91 20.38 1.17 -19.66
CA ALA A 91 20.75 2.55 -19.35
C ALA A 91 21.63 3.22 -20.41
N PRO A 92 22.59 2.52 -21.02
CA PRO A 92 23.41 3.16 -22.06
C PRO A 92 22.60 3.60 -23.28
N ASN A 93 21.44 3.00 -23.49
CA ASN A 93 20.57 3.29 -24.62
C ASN A 93 19.40 4.21 -24.26
N MET A 94 19.35 4.64 -23.01
CA MET A 94 18.27 5.49 -22.52
C MET A 94 18.81 6.88 -22.21
N SER A 95 18.04 7.90 -22.60
CA SER A 95 18.35 9.26 -22.19
C SER A 95 18.07 9.43 -20.70
N ALA A 96 18.65 10.48 -20.10
CA ALA A 96 18.37 10.79 -18.70
C ALA A 96 16.87 11.04 -18.48
N GLU A 97 16.23 11.67 -19.47
CA GLU A 97 14.80 11.95 -19.42
C GLU A 97 13.97 10.66 -19.44
N ASP A 98 14.33 9.72 -20.29
CA ASP A 98 13.66 8.43 -20.36
C ASP A 98 13.82 7.64 -19.06
N ARG A 99 15.00 7.71 -18.47
CA ARG A 99 15.29 7.05 -17.21
C ARG A 99 14.45 7.65 -16.08
N GLU A 100 14.37 8.97 -16.04
CA GLU A 100 13.52 9.66 -15.06
C GLU A 100 12.06 9.30 -15.22
N ARG A 101 11.59 9.24 -16.46
CA ARG A 101 10.20 8.86 -16.76
C ARG A 101 9.92 7.44 -16.29
N PHE A 102 10.85 6.53 -16.53
CA PHE A 102 10.71 5.14 -16.10
C PHE A 102 10.62 5.03 -14.58
N VAL A 103 11.50 5.72 -13.86
CA VAL A 103 11.48 5.72 -12.40
C VAL A 103 10.17 6.32 -11.89
N ARG A 104 9.67 7.36 -12.54
CA ARG A 104 8.41 7.99 -12.17
C ARG A 104 7.23 7.04 -12.31
N ILE A 105 7.23 6.21 -13.37
CA ILE A 105 6.19 5.20 -13.57
C ILE A 105 6.24 4.16 -12.45
N LEU A 106 7.43 3.73 -12.05
CA LEU A 106 7.60 2.73 -10.99
C LEU A 106 7.18 3.23 -9.61
N TYR A 107 7.50 4.48 -9.31
CA TYR A 107 7.27 5.04 -7.97
C TYR A 107 6.12 6.01 -7.90
N GLY A 108 5.85 6.71 -8.98
CA GLY A 108 4.99 7.87 -8.98
C GLY A 108 3.68 7.70 -9.73
N GLY A 109 3.30 6.50 -10.03
CA GLY A 109 2.07 6.24 -10.76
C GLY A 109 0.81 6.55 -9.98
N ARG A 110 0.88 7.40 -9.01
CA ARG A 110 -0.23 7.75 -8.15
C ARG A 110 -0.44 9.24 -8.11
#